data_a581fe11a81711abf3950974e7b96e57
#
_entry.id   a581fe11a81711abf3950974e7b96e57
#
_cell.length_a   1.000
_cell.length_b   1.000
_cell.length_c   1.000
_cell.angle_alpha   90.00
_cell.angle_beta   90.00
_cell.angle_gamma   90.00
#
_symmetry.space_group_name_H-M   'P 1'
#
loop_
_entity.id
_entity.type
_entity.pdbx_description
1 polymer ?
#
loop_
_entity_poly.entity_id
_entity_poly.type
_entity_poly.pdbx_seq_one_letter_code
_entity_poly.pdbx_strand_id
1 'polypeptide(L)'
;MKPGTKLKSTVCDTEVMVIRGSDVVVECGGAPMALERPAERGSLATGWDKGTLIGKRYVDAAGTVELLCVKPGKGSLAIAGVALQLKDAKPLPASD
;
A
#
# COMPACT_ATOMS: atom_id res chain seq x y z
N MET A 1 10.38 -7.84 -4.41
CA MET A 1 9.55 -8.46 -3.36
C MET A 1 8.70 -9.58 -3.92
N LYS A 2 8.47 -10.58 -3.14
CA LYS A 2 7.79 -11.78 -3.60
C LYS A 2 6.34 -11.78 -3.18
N PRO A 3 5.43 -12.41 -3.94
CA PRO A 3 4.05 -12.61 -3.51
C PRO A 3 4.00 -13.30 -2.17
N GLY A 4 3.09 -12.90 -1.31
CA GLY A 4 2.95 -13.43 0.04
C GLY A 4 3.78 -12.69 1.08
N THR A 5 4.66 -11.80 0.68
CA THR A 5 5.45 -10.99 1.61
C THR A 5 4.52 -9.97 2.29
N LYS A 6 4.66 -9.81 3.59
CA LYS A 6 3.95 -8.75 4.32
C LYS A 6 4.88 -7.56 4.52
N LEU A 7 4.39 -6.41 4.17
CA LEU A 7 5.10 -5.14 4.37
C LEU A 7 4.36 -4.32 5.42
N LYS A 8 5.11 -3.68 6.29
CA LYS A 8 4.56 -2.88 7.40
C LYS A 8 5.01 -1.45 7.27
N SER A 9 4.09 -0.53 7.51
CA SER A 9 4.43 0.88 7.52
C SER A 9 5.36 1.19 8.69
N THR A 10 6.30 2.10 8.44
CA THR A 10 7.19 2.57 9.49
C THR A 10 6.68 3.85 10.15
N VAL A 11 5.56 4.39 9.67
CA VAL A 11 5.02 5.67 10.17
C VAL A 11 3.56 5.57 10.61
N CYS A 12 2.88 4.45 10.35
CA CYS A 12 1.49 4.26 10.76
C CYS A 12 1.20 2.77 10.92
N ASP A 13 -0.07 2.40 11.11
CA ASP A 13 -0.46 1.02 11.37
C ASP A 13 -0.66 0.18 10.12
N THR A 14 -0.56 0.76 8.95
CA THR A 14 -0.85 0.05 7.70
C THR A 14 0.06 -1.15 7.51
N GLU A 15 -0.54 -2.28 7.15
CA GLU A 15 0.17 -3.48 6.74
C GLU A 15 -0.46 -4.00 5.47
N VAL A 16 0.37 -4.44 4.53
CA VAL A 16 -0.10 -4.97 3.25
C VAL A 16 0.57 -6.29 2.96
N MET A 17 -0.14 -7.14 2.21
CA MET A 17 0.44 -8.37 1.68
C MET A 17 0.67 -8.20 0.19
N VAL A 18 1.83 -8.60 -0.28
CA VAL A 18 2.16 -8.53 -1.69
C VAL A 18 1.42 -9.63 -2.43
N ILE A 19 0.53 -9.26 -3.35
CA ILE A 19 -0.17 -10.19 -4.23
C ILE A 19 0.65 -10.38 -5.50
N ARG A 20 1.16 -9.29 -6.05
CA ARG A 20 2.07 -9.30 -7.19
C ARG A 20 3.19 -8.33 -6.90
N GLY A 21 4.41 -8.79 -7.01
CA GLY A 21 5.57 -7.99 -6.70
C GLY A 21 6.40 -7.62 -7.91
N SER A 22 7.25 -6.66 -7.72
CA SER A 22 8.22 -6.20 -8.69
C SER A 22 9.44 -5.71 -7.91
N ASP A 23 10.48 -5.32 -8.62
CA ASP A 23 11.73 -4.92 -7.99
C ASP A 23 11.68 -3.42 -7.64
N VAL A 24 10.71 -3.07 -6.80
CA VAL A 24 10.46 -1.68 -6.42
C VAL A 24 10.29 -1.58 -4.91
N VAL A 25 10.44 -0.37 -4.39
CA VAL A 25 10.21 -0.08 -2.98
C VAL A 25 8.81 0.48 -2.81
N VAL A 26 8.04 -0.15 -1.93
CA VAL A 26 6.71 0.35 -1.59
C VAL A 26 6.83 1.31 -0.42
N GLU A 27 6.21 2.46 -0.55
CA GLU A 27 6.18 3.49 0.48
C GLU A 27 4.79 3.60 1.08
N CYS A 28 4.73 3.97 2.34
CA CYS A 28 3.47 4.27 3.01
C CYS A 28 3.68 5.47 3.91
N GLY A 29 2.84 6.49 3.75
CA GLY A 29 2.96 7.70 4.54
C GLY A 29 4.20 8.53 4.20
N GLY A 30 4.78 8.32 3.03
CA GLY A 30 5.98 9.03 2.57
C GLY A 30 7.29 8.38 2.97
N ALA A 31 7.26 7.18 3.56
CA ALA A 31 8.46 6.46 3.95
C ALA A 31 8.42 5.02 3.47
N PRO A 32 9.58 4.41 3.16
CA PRO A 32 9.60 3.01 2.72
C PRO A 32 8.98 2.08 3.77
N MET A 33 8.23 1.10 3.30
CA MET A 33 7.71 0.04 4.15
C MET A 33 8.81 -0.97 4.45
N ALA A 34 8.65 -1.70 5.53
CA ALA A 34 9.64 -2.68 5.97
C ALA A 34 8.99 -4.02 6.26
N LEU A 35 9.81 -5.06 6.36
CA LEU A 35 9.33 -6.39 6.74
C LEU A 35 8.91 -6.42 8.21
N GLU A 36 9.55 -5.61 9.03
CA GLU A 36 9.23 -5.49 10.44
C GLU A 36 9.08 -4.03 10.81
N ARG A 37 8.14 -3.77 11.74
CA ARG A 37 7.92 -2.42 12.21
C ARG A 37 9.03 -2.02 13.17
N PRO A 38 9.66 -0.85 12.96
CA PRO A 38 10.70 -0.40 13.88
C PRO A 38 10.12 -0.04 15.24
N ALA A 39 10.97 -0.04 16.25
CA ALA A 39 10.55 0.31 17.61
C ALA A 39 10.07 1.76 17.67
N GLU A 40 10.68 2.64 16.91
CA GLU A 40 10.26 4.02 16.83
C GLU A 40 9.65 4.29 15.46
N ARG A 41 8.46 4.88 15.46
CA ARG A 41 7.79 5.23 14.21
C ARG A 41 8.25 6.59 13.74
N GLY A 42 8.41 6.73 12.41
CA GLY A 42 8.60 8.02 11.80
C GLY A 42 7.30 8.81 11.76
N SER A 43 7.32 9.93 11.09
CA SER A 43 6.15 10.79 10.95
C SER A 43 5.55 10.66 9.56
N LEU A 44 4.22 10.76 9.50
CA LEU A 44 3.52 10.80 8.22
C LEU A 44 3.91 12.07 7.47
N ALA A 45 4.25 11.93 6.21
CA ALA A 45 4.53 13.07 5.38
C ALA A 45 3.25 13.75 4.95
N THR A 46 3.28 15.07 4.85
CA THR A 46 2.15 15.85 4.37
C THR A 46 1.78 15.41 2.96
N GLY A 47 0.50 15.18 2.71
CA GLY A 47 0.03 14.70 1.41
C GLY A 47 0.02 13.20 1.27
N TRP A 48 0.60 12.47 2.19
CA TRP A 48 0.64 11.00 2.19
C TRP A 48 -0.14 10.41 3.36
N ASP A 49 -1.16 11.12 3.82
CA ASP A 49 -1.95 10.77 4.98
C ASP A 49 -3.42 10.51 4.66
N LYS A 50 -3.70 10.06 3.46
CA LYS A 50 -5.08 9.80 3.03
C LYS A 50 -5.63 8.47 3.51
N GLY A 51 -4.78 7.63 4.07
CA GLY A 51 -5.19 6.38 4.67
C GLY A 51 -5.20 5.20 3.71
N THR A 52 -5.28 4.03 4.30
CA THR A 52 -5.40 2.76 3.59
C THR A 52 -6.63 2.03 4.13
N LEU A 53 -7.37 1.36 3.26
CA LEU A 53 -8.61 0.68 3.63
C LEU A 53 -8.40 -0.83 3.68
N ILE A 54 -8.82 -1.43 4.78
CA ILE A 54 -8.68 -2.88 4.95
C ILE A 54 -9.48 -3.64 3.90
N GLY A 55 -8.89 -4.73 3.40
CA GLY A 55 -9.53 -5.59 2.41
C GLY A 55 -9.49 -5.05 1.00
N LYS A 56 -8.92 -3.87 0.79
CA LYS A 56 -8.81 -3.28 -0.53
C LYS A 56 -7.45 -3.60 -1.15
N ARG A 57 -7.42 -3.69 -2.47
CA ARG A 57 -6.20 -3.93 -3.20
C ARG A 57 -5.72 -2.64 -3.84
N TYR A 58 -4.43 -2.43 -3.79
CA TYR A 58 -3.78 -1.25 -4.33
C TYR A 58 -2.82 -1.66 -5.43
N VAL A 59 -2.83 -0.95 -6.53
CA VAL A 59 -2.01 -1.26 -7.70
C VAL A 59 -1.27 -0.02 -8.19
N ASP A 60 -0.12 -0.25 -8.83
CA ASP A 60 0.58 0.82 -9.52
C ASP A 60 -0.03 1.03 -10.92
N ALA A 61 0.36 2.12 -11.58
CA ALA A 61 -0.22 2.48 -12.87
C ALA A 61 0.04 1.41 -13.95
N ALA A 62 1.17 0.73 -13.85
CA ALA A 62 1.53 -0.31 -14.82
C ALA A 62 0.91 -1.67 -14.50
N GLY A 63 0.32 -1.84 -13.32
CA GLY A 63 -0.24 -3.11 -12.90
C GLY A 63 0.81 -4.17 -12.56
N THR A 64 2.05 -3.77 -12.35
CA THR A 64 3.13 -4.71 -12.02
C THR A 64 3.19 -5.03 -10.53
N VAL A 65 2.55 -4.22 -9.70
CA VAL A 65 2.50 -4.43 -8.26
C VAL A 65 1.05 -4.40 -7.81
N GLU A 66 0.68 -5.39 -7.03
CA GLU A 66 -0.65 -5.44 -6.41
C GLU A 66 -0.47 -5.78 -4.94
N LEU A 67 -1.06 -4.99 -4.07
CA LEU A 67 -0.95 -5.13 -2.63
C LEU A 67 -2.34 -5.24 -2.02
N LEU A 68 -2.50 -6.15 -1.05
CA LEU A 68 -3.75 -6.27 -0.30
C LEU A 68 -3.54 -5.63 1.07
N CYS A 69 -4.36 -4.67 1.42
CA CYS A 69 -4.31 -4.07 2.75
C CYS A 69 -4.91 -5.04 3.76
N VAL A 70 -4.07 -5.53 4.67
CA VAL A 70 -4.51 -6.46 5.72
C VAL A 70 -4.69 -5.76 7.06
N LYS A 71 -4.17 -4.54 7.19
CA LYS A 71 -4.40 -3.72 8.38
C LYS A 71 -4.45 -2.25 7.95
N PRO A 72 -5.52 -1.53 8.29
CA PRO A 72 -5.66 -0.15 7.86
C PRO A 72 -4.77 0.79 8.68
N GLY A 73 -4.46 1.93 8.11
CA GLY A 73 -3.68 2.97 8.77
C GLY A 73 -3.89 4.31 8.12
N LYS A 74 -3.21 5.31 8.61
CA LYS A 74 -3.37 6.69 8.15
C LYS A 74 -2.55 7.03 6.91
N GLY A 75 -1.50 6.26 6.65
CA GLY A 75 -0.61 6.55 5.52
C GLY A 75 -1.17 6.12 4.19
N SER A 76 -0.74 6.79 3.13
CA SER A 76 -1.09 6.46 1.76
C SER A 76 0.02 5.63 1.14
N LEU A 77 -0.34 4.66 0.31
CA LEU A 77 0.62 3.81 -0.38
C LEU A 77 1.13 4.47 -1.64
N ALA A 78 2.41 4.29 -1.93
CA ALA A 78 3.06 4.86 -3.11
C ALA A 78 4.24 4.02 -3.55
N ILE A 79 4.67 4.22 -4.79
CA ILE A 79 5.91 3.66 -5.31
C ILE A 79 6.61 4.79 -6.07
N ALA A 80 7.86 5.05 -5.71
CA ALA A 80 8.67 6.10 -6.35
C ALA A 80 7.96 7.45 -6.37
N GLY A 81 7.27 7.80 -5.29
CA GLY A 81 6.57 9.06 -5.17
C GLY A 81 5.25 9.14 -5.92
N VAL A 82 4.79 8.03 -6.50
CA VAL A 82 3.52 7.99 -7.22
C VAL A 82 2.51 7.19 -6.40
N ALA A 83 1.38 7.82 -6.07
CA ALA A 83 0.35 7.17 -5.27
C ALA A 83 -0.22 5.95 -5.97
N LEU A 84 -0.40 4.87 -5.22
CA LEU A 84 -1.06 3.69 -5.73
C LEU A 84 -2.57 3.94 -5.79
N GLN A 85 -3.21 3.25 -6.71
CA GLN A 85 -4.65 3.37 -6.91
C GLN A 85 -5.35 2.14 -6.39
N LEU A 86 -6.58 2.33 -5.94
CA LEU A 86 -7.43 1.19 -5.60
C LEU A 86 -7.71 0.41 -6.87
N LYS A 87 -7.49 -0.89 -6.80
CA LYS A 87 -7.94 -1.76 -7.86
C LYS A 87 -9.43 -1.93 -7.67
N ASP A 88 -10.20 -1.26 -8.49
CA ASP A 88 -11.63 -1.42 -8.47
C ASP A 88 -12.00 -2.85 -8.75
N ALA A 89 -12.68 -3.42 -7.79
CA ALA A 89 -13.57 -4.48 -8.16
C ALA A 89 -14.47 -3.82 -9.18
N LYS A 90 -14.18 -4.02 -10.42
CA LYS A 90 -14.91 -3.58 -11.52
C LYS A 90 -16.37 -3.45 -11.20
N PRO A 91 -16.93 -2.25 -11.22
CA PRO A 91 -18.33 -2.10 -10.98
C PRO A 91 -19.05 -3.01 -11.95
N LEU A 92 -19.90 -3.80 -11.42
CA LEU A 92 -20.78 -4.56 -12.24
C LEU A 92 -21.36 -3.60 -13.24
N PRO A 93 -21.23 -3.90 -14.52
CA PRO A 93 -21.96 -3.15 -15.48
C PRO A 93 -23.38 -3.26 -15.01
N ALA A 94 -23.91 -2.22 -14.78
CA ALA A 94 -25.27 -2.20 -14.37
C ALA A 94 -26.05 -3.09 -15.24
N SER A 95 -26.10 -3.48 -15.27
CA SER A 95 -26.56 -3.84 -15.86
C SER A 95 -26.93 -3.85 -16.33
N ASP A 96 -26.71 -3.78 -16.39
CA ASP A 96 -26.82 -3.66 -16.81
C ASP A 96 -26.96 -4.06 -16.81
#